data_c19e5ff6350c68c291f6077141eecb70
#
_entry.id   c19e5ff6350c68c291f6077141eecb70
#
_cell.length_a   1.000
_cell.length_b   1.000
_cell.length_c   1.000
_cell.angle_alpha   90.00
_cell.angle_beta   90.00
_cell.angle_gamma   90.00
#
_symmetry.space_group_name_H-M   'P 1'
#
loop_
_entity.id
_entity.type
_entity.pdbx_description
1 polymer ?
#
loop_
_entity_poly.entity_id
_entity_poly.type
_entity_poly.pdbx_seq_one_letter_code
_entity_poly.pdbx_strand_id
1 'polypeptide(L)'
;LLNVNGLEIGASDCVIRGLCINNFNVNPSSPSNGAGIKVRNGALRNTIFSCYIGVDPTGMTAKGNGQFGIWIDAGAENNRIGTDGNGARDTAERCIIGGTKRFHGVWILGNNNIVAGNYIGVGADGVTPVPNFCDGVMIQNSAGGNRIGTDGSGANDANERNVISGNGAIGVNI
;
A
#
# COMPACT_ATOMS: atom_id res chain seq x y z
N LEU A 1 13.33 -3.50 17.18
CA LEU A 1 12.00 -3.82 17.69
C LEU A 1 11.39 -4.91 16.82
N LEU A 2 10.92 -5.99 17.45
CA LEU A 2 10.26 -7.09 16.78
C LEU A 2 8.75 -6.99 17.02
N ASN A 3 7.96 -7.37 16.00
CA ASN A 3 6.50 -7.49 16.09
C ASN A 3 5.77 -6.15 16.31
N VAL A 4 6.17 -5.12 15.59
CA VAL A 4 5.51 -3.81 15.58
C VAL A 4 5.25 -3.36 14.15
N ASN A 5 4.20 -2.58 13.94
CA ASN A 5 3.94 -1.87 12.70
C ASN A 5 4.70 -0.53 12.68
N GLY A 6 5.02 -0.03 11.51
CA GLY A 6 5.67 1.27 11.35
C GLY A 6 4.75 2.41 11.77
N LEU A 7 3.51 2.34 11.31
CA LEU A 7 2.45 3.28 11.65
C LEU A 7 1.13 2.51 11.81
N GLU A 8 0.35 2.85 12.84
CA GLU A 8 -1.03 2.39 12.98
C GLU A 8 -2.00 3.57 12.93
N ILE A 9 -3.02 3.46 12.10
CA ILE A 9 -4.10 4.44 11.95
C ILE A 9 -5.33 3.84 12.60
N GLY A 10 -5.72 4.35 13.78
CA GLY A 10 -6.90 3.92 14.54
C GLY A 10 -8.00 4.97 14.58
N ALA A 11 -7.84 6.07 13.84
CA ALA A 11 -8.82 7.16 13.71
C ALA A 11 -9.26 7.31 12.25
N SER A 12 -10.33 8.06 12.04
CA SER A 12 -10.85 8.39 10.72
C SER A 12 -10.38 9.76 10.25
N ASP A 13 -10.52 10.02 8.93
CA ASP A 13 -10.27 11.31 8.30
C ASP A 13 -8.84 11.84 8.47
N CYS A 14 -7.85 10.92 8.64
CA CYS A 14 -6.45 11.26 8.75
C CYS A 14 -5.77 11.35 7.38
N VAL A 15 -4.80 12.25 7.28
CA VAL A 15 -3.95 12.41 6.10
C VAL A 15 -2.51 12.01 6.44
N ILE A 16 -2.00 10.99 5.77
CA ILE A 16 -0.64 10.46 5.90
C ILE A 16 0.11 10.71 4.60
N ARG A 17 1.17 11.50 4.63
CA ARG A 17 1.95 11.83 3.43
C ARG A 17 3.41 12.07 3.68
N GLY A 18 4.24 11.81 2.65
CA GLY A 18 5.66 12.19 2.65
C GLY A 18 6.52 11.40 3.65
N LEU A 19 6.11 10.18 4.00
CA LEU A 19 6.85 9.35 4.94
C LEU A 19 7.64 8.26 4.20
N CYS A 20 8.82 7.94 4.73
CA CYS A 20 9.57 6.74 4.37
C CYS A 20 9.49 5.76 5.55
N ILE A 21 8.79 4.64 5.38
CA ILE A 21 8.48 3.66 6.43
C ILE A 21 9.04 2.31 6.04
N ASN A 22 10.08 1.85 6.73
CA ASN A 22 10.77 0.62 6.37
C ASN A 22 11.40 -0.10 7.58
N ASN A 23 11.85 -1.36 7.37
CA ASN A 23 12.55 -2.19 8.35
C ASN A 23 11.76 -2.51 9.63
N PHE A 24 10.45 -2.45 9.62
CA PHE A 24 9.62 -2.93 10.72
C PHE A 24 9.46 -4.44 10.60
N ASN A 25 10.13 -5.19 11.48
CA ASN A 25 10.26 -6.63 11.40
C ASN A 25 9.24 -7.35 12.29
N VAL A 26 8.91 -8.57 11.90
CA VAL A 26 8.11 -9.50 12.71
C VAL A 26 8.97 -10.32 13.65
N ASN A 27 8.41 -10.70 14.77
CA ASN A 27 8.89 -11.83 15.55
C ASN A 27 8.49 -13.13 14.82
N PRO A 28 9.42 -13.98 14.42
CA PRO A 28 9.09 -15.24 13.74
C PRO A 28 8.12 -16.15 14.53
N SER A 29 8.17 -16.06 15.86
CA SER A 29 7.32 -16.86 16.76
C SER A 29 5.93 -16.26 17.02
N SER A 30 5.69 -15.02 16.61
CA SER A 30 4.39 -14.32 16.80
C SER A 30 4.16 -13.30 15.69
N PRO A 31 3.76 -13.75 14.50
CA PRO A 31 3.72 -12.90 13.30
C PRO A 31 2.42 -12.08 13.19
N SER A 32 2.02 -11.36 14.22
CA SER A 32 0.77 -10.58 14.22
C SER A 32 0.91 -9.14 13.74
N ASN A 33 2.12 -8.64 13.58
CA ASN A 33 2.43 -7.26 13.17
C ASN A 33 3.63 -7.26 12.21
N GLY A 34 4.11 -6.09 11.82
CA GLY A 34 5.25 -5.93 10.89
C GLY A 34 4.84 -5.36 9.55
N ALA A 35 3.67 -4.74 9.47
CA ALA A 35 3.27 -3.91 8.35
C ALA A 35 4.03 -2.56 8.39
N GLY A 36 4.29 -1.98 7.23
CA GLY A 36 4.72 -0.59 7.16
C GLY A 36 3.64 0.31 7.72
N ILE A 37 2.43 0.22 7.17
CA ILE A 37 1.25 0.95 7.67
C ILE A 37 0.12 -0.05 7.91
N LYS A 38 -0.54 0.04 9.08
CA LYS A 38 -1.77 -0.69 9.37
C LYS A 38 -2.92 0.29 9.59
N VAL A 39 -3.99 0.15 8.80
CA VAL A 39 -5.27 0.85 9.00
C VAL A 39 -6.18 -0.09 9.77
N ARG A 40 -6.52 0.28 11.01
CA ARG A 40 -7.24 -0.59 11.96
C ARG A 40 -8.73 -0.62 11.68
N ASN A 41 -9.37 -1.68 12.17
CA ASN A 41 -10.83 -1.79 12.19
C ASN A 41 -11.49 -0.50 12.71
N GLY A 42 -12.50 -0.01 12.01
CA GLY A 42 -13.23 1.23 12.32
C GLY A 42 -12.53 2.52 11.87
N ALA A 43 -11.34 2.46 11.31
CA ALA A 43 -10.65 3.62 10.75
C ALA A 43 -11.13 3.89 9.31
N LEU A 44 -11.82 5.00 9.10
CA LEU A 44 -12.55 5.32 7.86
C LEU A 44 -11.97 6.56 7.18
N ARG A 45 -12.08 6.63 5.86
CA ARG A 45 -11.78 7.81 5.03
C ARG A 45 -10.38 8.40 5.24
N ASN A 46 -9.41 7.55 5.55
CA ASN A 46 -8.04 7.98 5.65
C ASN A 46 -7.38 8.04 4.27
N THR A 47 -6.42 8.94 4.11
CA THR A 47 -5.68 9.13 2.87
C THR A 47 -4.20 8.92 3.10
N ILE A 48 -3.58 8.02 2.32
CA ILE A 48 -2.15 7.68 2.37
C ILE A 48 -1.56 7.95 1.00
N PHE A 49 -0.66 8.91 0.87
CA PHE A 49 -0.05 9.27 -0.42
C PHE A 49 1.37 9.83 -0.29
N SER A 50 2.10 9.90 -1.41
CA SER A 50 3.49 10.38 -1.44
C SER A 50 4.40 9.66 -0.43
N CYS A 51 4.12 8.38 -0.11
CA CYS A 51 4.86 7.62 0.87
C CYS A 51 5.73 6.54 0.22
N TYR A 52 6.91 6.32 0.80
CA TYR A 52 7.83 5.24 0.47
C TYR A 52 7.73 4.15 1.54
N ILE A 53 7.27 2.96 1.16
CA ILE A 53 6.91 1.91 2.09
C ILE A 53 7.67 0.63 1.75
N GLY A 54 8.58 0.22 2.64
CA GLY A 54 9.45 -0.93 2.46
C GLY A 54 10.62 -0.70 1.51
N VAL A 55 10.87 0.54 1.14
CA VAL A 55 12.02 0.98 0.32
C VAL A 55 12.85 2.03 1.06
N ASP A 56 14.03 2.31 0.56
CA ASP A 56 14.89 3.38 1.06
C ASP A 56 14.36 4.79 0.68
N PRO A 57 14.94 5.89 1.18
CA PRO A 57 14.51 7.25 0.85
C PRO A 57 14.66 7.64 -0.62
N THR A 58 15.40 6.89 -1.43
CA THR A 58 15.46 7.08 -2.89
C THR A 58 14.29 6.39 -3.60
N GLY A 59 13.60 5.47 -2.92
CA GLY A 59 12.54 4.64 -3.47
C GLY A 59 13.05 3.53 -4.39
N MET A 60 14.37 3.27 -4.45
CA MET A 60 14.99 2.37 -5.42
C MET A 60 15.50 1.07 -4.81
N THR A 61 15.70 1.02 -3.49
CA THR A 61 16.30 -0.13 -2.82
C THR A 61 15.36 -0.72 -1.79
N ALA A 62 15.16 -2.04 -1.81
CA ALA A 62 14.35 -2.75 -0.82
C ALA A 62 14.91 -2.57 0.60
N LYS A 63 14.08 -2.10 1.50
CA LYS A 63 14.27 -2.02 2.96
C LYS A 63 13.03 -2.55 3.67
N GLY A 64 12.62 -3.75 3.28
CA GLY A 64 11.32 -4.33 3.49
C GLY A 64 10.82 -4.37 4.92
N ASN A 65 9.55 -4.09 5.08
CA ASN A 65 8.79 -4.40 6.28
C ASN A 65 8.54 -5.91 6.39
N GLY A 66 8.27 -6.39 7.59
CA GLY A 66 8.31 -7.80 7.90
C GLY A 66 7.19 -8.62 7.28
N GLN A 67 6.00 -8.05 7.13
CA GLN A 67 4.84 -8.75 6.56
C GLN A 67 4.26 -8.02 5.34
N PHE A 68 3.62 -6.89 5.55
CA PHE A 68 2.89 -6.14 4.53
C PHE A 68 3.50 -4.75 4.33
N GLY A 69 3.37 -4.21 3.12
CA GLY A 69 3.59 -2.79 2.92
C GLY A 69 2.47 -2.01 3.63
N ILE A 70 1.24 -2.18 3.17
CA ILE A 70 0.04 -1.60 3.79
C ILE A 70 -0.97 -2.72 4.10
N TRP A 71 -1.51 -2.69 5.30
CA TRP A 71 -2.58 -3.58 5.75
C TRP A 71 -3.83 -2.77 6.08
N ILE A 72 -4.92 -3.01 5.35
CA ILE A 72 -6.25 -2.46 5.63
C ILE A 72 -7.08 -3.54 6.30
N ASP A 73 -7.38 -3.36 7.58
CA ASP A 73 -8.07 -4.36 8.41
C ASP A 73 -9.57 -4.48 8.03
N ALA A 74 -10.21 -5.56 8.45
CA ALA A 74 -11.65 -5.71 8.31
C ALA A 74 -12.38 -4.55 9.02
N GLY A 75 -13.37 -3.94 8.35
CA GLY A 75 -14.07 -2.77 8.86
C GLY A 75 -13.31 -1.44 8.74
N ALA A 76 -12.12 -1.43 8.12
CA ALA A 76 -11.46 -0.21 7.68
C ALA A 76 -11.93 0.11 6.25
N GLU A 77 -12.73 1.15 6.07
CA GLU A 77 -13.46 1.38 4.84
C GLU A 77 -13.26 2.79 4.29
N ASN A 78 -13.48 2.93 2.97
CA ASN A 78 -13.39 4.20 2.26
C ASN A 78 -12.01 4.87 2.39
N ASN A 79 -10.95 4.12 2.63
CA ASN A 79 -9.60 4.66 2.69
C ASN A 79 -9.00 4.71 1.28
N ARG A 80 -8.11 5.67 1.04
CA ARG A 80 -7.43 5.86 -0.24
C ARG A 80 -5.91 5.72 -0.09
N ILE A 81 -5.31 4.93 -0.97
CA ILE A 81 -3.87 4.80 -1.13
C ILE A 81 -3.47 5.35 -2.50
N GLY A 82 -2.67 6.41 -2.52
CA GLY A 82 -2.21 7.08 -3.74
C GLY A 82 -3.07 8.27 -4.14
N THR A 83 -3.16 8.53 -5.46
CA THR A 83 -3.80 9.72 -6.03
C THR A 83 -5.31 9.75 -5.87
N ASP A 84 -5.87 10.96 -5.85
CA ASP A 84 -7.32 11.19 -5.94
C ASP A 84 -7.81 11.42 -7.39
N GLY A 85 -6.89 11.49 -8.35
CA GLY A 85 -7.23 11.65 -9.76
C GLY A 85 -7.78 13.01 -10.13
N ASN A 86 -7.60 14.03 -9.29
CA ASN A 86 -8.16 15.36 -9.53
C ASN A 86 -7.40 16.22 -10.56
N GLY A 87 -6.29 15.71 -11.10
CA GLY A 87 -5.43 16.38 -12.06
C GLY A 87 -4.39 17.32 -11.44
N ALA A 88 -4.42 17.49 -10.13
CA ALA A 88 -3.52 18.38 -9.42
C ALA A 88 -2.48 17.55 -8.64
N ARG A 89 -1.27 17.42 -9.17
CA ARG A 89 -0.16 16.68 -8.54
C ARG A 89 -0.33 15.17 -8.44
N ASP A 90 -1.21 14.55 -9.19
CA ASP A 90 -1.52 13.12 -9.13
C ASP A 90 -0.25 12.24 -9.14
N THR A 91 0.73 12.56 -9.98
CA THR A 91 2.00 11.79 -10.02
C THR A 91 2.85 11.96 -8.76
N ALA A 92 2.74 13.10 -8.06
CA ALA A 92 3.42 13.34 -6.80
C ALA A 92 2.70 12.68 -5.60
N GLU A 93 1.45 12.30 -5.76
CA GLU A 93 0.66 11.58 -4.74
C GLU A 93 0.95 10.08 -4.70
N ARG A 94 1.69 9.58 -5.66
CA ARG A 94 2.09 8.17 -5.78
C ARG A 94 2.77 7.66 -4.51
N CYS A 95 2.38 6.46 -4.05
CA CYS A 95 3.19 5.69 -3.12
C CYS A 95 4.09 4.71 -3.88
N ILE A 96 5.28 4.46 -3.32
CA ILE A 96 6.19 3.38 -3.74
C ILE A 96 6.10 2.30 -2.67
N ILE A 97 5.62 1.10 -3.04
CA ILE A 97 5.34 0.02 -2.10
C ILE A 97 6.08 -1.23 -2.55
N GLY A 98 7.13 -1.62 -1.83
CA GLY A 98 7.96 -2.74 -2.25
C GLY A 98 8.76 -3.39 -1.12
N GLY A 99 9.43 -4.47 -1.45
CA GLY A 99 10.42 -5.11 -0.60
C GLY A 99 9.86 -5.85 0.62
N THR A 100 8.56 -6.16 0.70
CA THR A 100 8.03 -6.93 1.84
C THR A 100 8.74 -8.27 1.98
N LYS A 101 8.97 -8.71 3.24
CA LYS A 101 9.79 -9.90 3.51
C LYS A 101 9.02 -11.21 3.55
N ARG A 102 7.66 -11.17 3.65
CA ARG A 102 6.84 -12.39 3.81
C ARG A 102 5.54 -12.41 3.02
N PHE A 103 4.84 -11.30 2.88
CA PHE A 103 3.50 -11.27 2.28
C PHE A 103 3.36 -10.16 1.23
N HIS A 104 2.21 -9.49 1.19
CA HIS A 104 1.76 -8.65 0.09
C HIS A 104 2.23 -7.19 0.20
N GLY A 105 2.30 -6.50 -0.92
CA GLY A 105 2.49 -5.06 -0.94
C GLY A 105 1.34 -4.35 -0.24
N VAL A 106 0.11 -4.61 -0.68
CA VAL A 106 -1.13 -4.10 -0.07
C VAL A 106 -2.05 -5.27 0.24
N TRP A 107 -2.53 -5.37 1.48
CA TRP A 107 -3.51 -6.38 1.90
C TRP A 107 -4.79 -5.69 2.38
N ILE A 108 -5.93 -6.03 1.76
CA ILE A 108 -7.22 -5.39 1.98
C ILE A 108 -8.24 -6.41 2.47
N LEU A 109 -8.79 -6.16 3.66
CA LEU A 109 -9.87 -6.94 4.28
C LEU A 109 -11.15 -6.10 4.47
N GLY A 110 -11.07 -4.79 4.28
CA GLY A 110 -12.18 -3.84 4.39
C GLY A 110 -12.80 -3.49 3.04
N ASN A 111 -13.95 -2.82 3.06
CA ASN A 111 -14.74 -2.49 1.89
C ASN A 111 -14.46 -1.08 1.35
N ASN A 112 -14.78 -0.86 0.07
CA ASN A 112 -14.82 0.45 -0.56
C ASN A 112 -13.50 1.25 -0.48
N ASN A 113 -12.36 0.58 -0.38
CA ASN A 113 -11.07 1.24 -0.38
C ASN A 113 -10.55 1.45 -1.81
N ILE A 114 -9.69 2.44 -1.99
CA ILE A 114 -9.13 2.83 -3.28
C ILE A 114 -7.61 2.68 -3.25
N VAL A 115 -7.07 2.02 -4.26
CA VAL A 115 -5.62 1.94 -4.53
C VAL A 115 -5.39 2.44 -5.96
N ALA A 116 -4.90 3.68 -6.11
CA ALA A 116 -4.77 4.33 -7.41
C ALA A 116 -3.45 5.10 -7.56
N GLY A 117 -2.84 5.03 -8.75
CA GLY A 117 -1.66 5.79 -9.12
C GLY A 117 -0.35 5.34 -8.47
N ASN A 118 -0.28 4.17 -7.85
CA ASN A 118 0.89 3.70 -7.10
C ASN A 118 1.85 2.85 -7.93
N TYR A 119 3.07 2.73 -7.46
CA TYR A 119 4.07 1.76 -7.91
C TYR A 119 4.21 0.67 -6.86
N ILE A 120 3.92 -0.60 -7.23
CA ILE A 120 3.84 -1.74 -6.32
C ILE A 120 4.71 -2.88 -6.84
N GLY A 121 5.85 -3.13 -6.18
CA GLY A 121 6.85 -4.10 -6.60
C GLY A 121 7.92 -3.54 -7.54
N VAL A 122 7.86 -2.24 -7.83
CA VAL A 122 8.88 -1.50 -8.58
C VAL A 122 9.30 -0.24 -7.83
N GLY A 123 10.48 0.27 -8.17
CA GLY A 123 11.06 1.47 -7.60
C GLY A 123 10.41 2.77 -8.08
N ALA A 124 10.92 3.90 -7.59
CA ALA A 124 10.42 5.24 -7.91
C ALA A 124 10.53 5.61 -9.40
N ASP A 125 11.37 4.91 -10.16
CA ASP A 125 11.48 5.03 -11.63
C ASP A 125 10.36 4.28 -12.39
N GLY A 126 9.55 3.47 -11.69
CA GLY A 126 8.49 2.64 -12.24
C GLY A 126 8.97 1.41 -13.02
N VAL A 127 10.26 1.11 -13.02
CA VAL A 127 10.89 0.05 -13.83
C VAL A 127 11.75 -0.90 -13.02
N THR A 128 12.62 -0.38 -12.15
CA THR A 128 13.54 -1.20 -11.35
C THR A 128 12.77 -2.11 -10.40
N PRO A 129 12.96 -3.44 -10.45
CA PRO A 129 12.24 -4.35 -9.56
C PRO A 129 12.59 -4.12 -8.08
N VAL A 130 11.57 -3.94 -7.26
CA VAL A 130 11.65 -3.92 -5.80
C VAL A 130 10.53 -4.84 -5.26
N PRO A 131 10.65 -6.16 -5.46
CA PRO A 131 9.56 -7.11 -5.30
C PRO A 131 9.00 -7.15 -3.89
N ASN A 132 7.69 -7.23 -3.77
CA ASN A 132 7.07 -7.77 -2.57
C ASN A 132 7.14 -9.30 -2.62
N PHE A 133 7.23 -9.95 -1.46
CA PHE A 133 7.48 -11.39 -1.38
C PHE A 133 6.34 -12.23 -2.00
N CYS A 134 5.09 -11.82 -1.82
CA CYS A 134 3.92 -12.45 -2.42
C CYS A 134 3.26 -11.51 -3.46
N ASP A 135 1.95 -11.26 -3.31
CA ASP A 135 1.17 -10.49 -4.27
C ASP A 135 1.45 -8.98 -4.17
N GLY A 136 1.24 -8.28 -5.26
CA GLY A 136 1.24 -6.82 -5.26
C GLY A 136 0.10 -6.30 -4.41
N VAL A 137 -1.14 -6.65 -4.76
CA VAL A 137 -2.37 -6.34 -4.02
C VAL A 137 -3.14 -7.63 -3.76
N MET A 138 -3.57 -7.85 -2.53
CA MET A 138 -4.43 -8.96 -2.12
C MET A 138 -5.69 -8.43 -1.49
N ILE A 139 -6.87 -8.84 -1.99
CA ILE A 139 -8.18 -8.55 -1.42
C ILE A 139 -8.78 -9.88 -0.93
N GLN A 140 -9.16 -9.94 0.33
CA GLN A 140 -9.66 -11.15 0.96
C GLN A 140 -10.88 -10.88 1.85
N ASN A 141 -11.42 -11.94 2.45
CA ASN A 141 -12.48 -11.89 3.46
C ASN A 141 -13.80 -11.32 2.92
N SER A 142 -14.12 -11.60 1.64
CA SER A 142 -15.29 -11.07 0.95
C SER A 142 -15.37 -9.53 0.96
N ALA A 143 -14.24 -8.86 1.05
CA ALA A 143 -14.15 -7.40 0.97
C ALA A 143 -14.62 -6.91 -0.40
N GLY A 144 -15.68 -6.11 -0.43
CA GLY A 144 -16.33 -5.65 -1.65
C GLY A 144 -16.19 -4.16 -1.91
N GLY A 145 -16.49 -3.74 -3.15
CA GLY A 145 -16.48 -2.33 -3.55
C GLY A 145 -15.10 -1.68 -3.63
N ASN A 146 -14.02 -2.44 -3.46
CA ASN A 146 -12.67 -1.90 -3.55
C ASN A 146 -12.30 -1.59 -5.01
N ARG A 147 -11.66 -0.44 -5.26
CA ARG A 147 -11.16 -0.02 -6.57
C ARG A 147 -9.64 -0.10 -6.64
N ILE A 148 -9.11 -0.82 -7.61
CA ILE A 148 -7.69 -0.90 -7.89
C ILE A 148 -7.41 -0.29 -9.27
N GLY A 149 -7.00 0.96 -9.30
CA GLY A 149 -6.76 1.73 -10.52
C GLY A 149 -7.75 2.84 -10.75
N THR A 150 -7.99 3.17 -12.03
CA THR A 150 -8.82 4.29 -12.50
C THR A 150 -10.29 4.12 -12.14
N ASP A 151 -11.01 5.24 -12.02
CA ASP A 151 -12.47 5.26 -11.87
C ASP A 151 -13.21 5.25 -13.22
N GLY A 152 -12.47 5.35 -14.33
CA GLY A 152 -13.04 5.34 -15.68
C GLY A 152 -13.76 6.63 -16.04
N SER A 153 -13.54 7.74 -15.32
CA SER A 153 -14.15 9.03 -15.61
C SER A 153 -13.62 9.69 -16.89
N GLY A 154 -12.49 9.20 -17.39
CA GLY A 154 -11.78 9.74 -18.54
C GLY A 154 -10.86 10.93 -18.23
N ALA A 155 -11.16 11.69 -17.19
CA ALA A 155 -10.32 12.78 -16.72
C ALA A 155 -9.22 12.23 -15.80
N ASN A 156 -7.96 12.38 -16.19
CA ASN A 156 -6.78 11.96 -15.39
C ASN A 156 -6.63 10.45 -15.17
N ASP A 157 -7.43 9.60 -15.79
CA ASP A 157 -7.34 8.12 -15.71
C ASP A 157 -5.90 7.61 -15.87
N ALA A 158 -5.10 8.25 -16.70
CA ALA A 158 -3.71 7.87 -16.91
C ALA A 158 -2.86 7.97 -15.63
N ASN A 159 -3.18 8.92 -14.76
CA ASN A 159 -2.48 9.16 -13.49
C ASN A 159 -2.96 8.20 -12.38
N GLU A 160 -4.19 7.72 -12.48
CA GLU A 160 -4.76 6.76 -11.53
C GLU A 160 -4.27 5.32 -11.74
N ARG A 161 -3.63 5.02 -12.87
CA ARG A 161 -3.10 3.67 -13.13
C ARG A 161 -2.03 3.31 -12.12
N ASN A 162 -2.17 2.13 -11.51
CA ASN A 162 -1.07 1.52 -10.77
C ASN A 162 -0.09 0.83 -11.72
N VAL A 163 1.19 0.90 -11.41
CA VAL A 163 2.18 -0.04 -11.96
C VAL A 163 2.38 -1.13 -10.91
N ILE A 164 1.92 -2.35 -11.22
CA ILE A 164 2.04 -3.51 -10.34
C ILE A 164 2.87 -4.56 -11.07
N SER A 165 4.15 -4.67 -10.72
CA SER A 165 5.09 -5.51 -11.45
C SER A 165 6.21 -6.02 -10.55
N GLY A 166 6.84 -7.11 -10.95
CA GLY A 166 8.00 -7.67 -10.27
C GLY A 166 7.72 -8.34 -8.92
N ASN A 167 6.46 -8.45 -8.49
CA ASN A 167 6.08 -9.10 -7.24
C ASN A 167 6.30 -10.62 -7.31
N GLY A 168 6.51 -11.27 -6.16
CA GLY A 168 6.88 -12.67 -6.08
C GLY A 168 5.76 -13.67 -6.43
N ALA A 169 4.51 -13.22 -6.50
CA ALA A 169 3.36 -14.03 -6.86
C ALA A 169 2.41 -13.25 -7.80
N ILE A 170 1.13 -13.11 -7.44
CA ILE A 170 0.10 -12.51 -8.29
C ILE A 170 0.16 -10.97 -8.21
N GLY A 171 -0.03 -10.29 -9.33
CA GLY A 171 -0.09 -8.82 -9.35
C GLY A 171 -1.25 -8.30 -8.51
N VAL A 172 -2.48 -8.70 -8.83
CA VAL A 172 -3.71 -8.42 -8.07
C VAL A 172 -4.47 -9.72 -7.87
N ASN A 173 -4.73 -10.09 -6.63
CA ASN A 173 -5.43 -11.30 -6.22
C ASN A 173 -6.72 -10.91 -5.45
N ILE A 174 -7.88 -11.46 -5.87
CA ILE A 174 -9.20 -11.13 -5.33
C ILE A 174 -9.96 -12.41 -5.01
#